data_a4665f30d48f58f653423739d780fa11
#
_entry.id   a4665f30d48f58f653423739d780fa11
#
_cell.length_a   1.000
_cell.length_b   1.000
_cell.length_c   1.000
_cell.angle_alpha   90.00
_cell.angle_beta   90.00
_cell.angle_gamma   90.00
#
_symmetry.space_group_name_H-M   'P 1'
#
loop_
_entity.id
_entity.type
_entity.pdbx_description
1 polymer ?
#
loop_
_entity_poly.entity_id
_entity_poly.type
_entity_poly.pdbx_seq_one_letter_code
_entity_poly.pdbx_strand_id
1 'polypeptide(L)'
;MESILSLSSVAISWIDQEENYGRHVVRSFLVRCAPYGHVLDVGAGCGNDLAIARDVCPEAVCHAIECFPRNAAALENQGFPVNSLNLERDRFPFEDACLDVIIANQILEHTKELFWILHEMSRCLKVGGRLLIGVPNVAAFHNRILLLFGRHPSQAKSCSAHVRCFSRNDFLDFLGRTFPGGYDLEAFAGSNFYPFPKCIARPLAAFLPSMAQSIFFLLRKKTGYTGSIVDYPRKYPLETNFWLG
;
A
#
# COMPACT_ATOMS: atom_id res chain seq x y z
N MET A 1 -17.11 -15.94 32.28
CA MET A 1 -16.05 -15.62 31.28
C MET A 1 -16.59 -15.51 29.85
N GLU A 2 -17.82 -15.95 29.59
CA GLU A 2 -18.49 -15.87 28.27
C GLU A 2 -19.13 -14.51 27.94
N SER A 3 -19.41 -13.66 28.91
CA SER A 3 -20.09 -12.37 28.70
C SER A 3 -19.21 -11.25 28.14
N ILE A 4 -17.88 -11.38 28.19
CA ILE A 4 -16.93 -10.38 27.64
C ILE A 4 -16.68 -10.59 26.14
N LEU A 5 -16.86 -11.81 25.65
CA LEU A 5 -16.69 -12.12 24.20
C LEU A 5 -17.89 -11.64 23.35
N SER A 6 -19.09 -11.48 23.93
CA SER A 6 -20.26 -11.03 23.20
C SER A 6 -20.25 -9.51 22.93
N LEU A 7 -19.62 -8.72 23.78
CA LEU A 7 -19.49 -7.26 23.59
C LEU A 7 -18.52 -6.88 22.46
N SER A 8 -17.52 -7.76 22.17
CA SER A 8 -16.58 -7.52 21.08
C SER A 8 -17.19 -7.75 19.69
N SER A 9 -18.16 -8.66 19.57
CA SER A 9 -18.79 -8.96 18.28
C SER A 9 -19.83 -7.91 17.86
N VAL A 10 -20.50 -7.29 18.82
CA VAL A 10 -21.52 -6.25 18.55
C VAL A 10 -20.88 -4.90 18.21
N ALA A 11 -19.73 -4.58 18.81
CA ALA A 11 -19.01 -3.33 18.53
C ALA A 11 -18.36 -3.29 17.12
N ILE A 12 -18.12 -4.45 16.49
CA ILE A 12 -17.43 -4.57 15.19
C ILE A 12 -18.39 -4.28 14.01
N SER A 13 -19.70 -4.45 14.17
CA SER A 13 -20.68 -4.27 13.09
C SER A 13 -20.85 -2.81 12.62
N TRP A 14 -20.35 -1.84 13.38
CA TRP A 14 -20.49 -0.40 13.07
C TRP A 14 -19.34 0.14 12.23
N ILE A 15 -18.29 -0.64 12.05
CA ILE A 15 -17.06 -0.23 11.40
C ILE A 15 -17.01 -0.86 10.03
N ASP A 16 -17.07 -0.03 9.02
CA ASP A 16 -16.92 -0.44 7.63
C ASP A 16 -15.43 -0.73 7.35
N GLN A 17 -15.07 -2.02 7.37
CA GLN A 17 -13.69 -2.45 7.09
C GLN A 17 -13.28 -2.17 5.64
N GLU A 18 -14.23 -2.05 4.72
CA GLU A 18 -13.96 -1.65 3.34
C GLU A 18 -13.36 -0.24 3.25
N GLU A 19 -13.64 0.63 4.23
CA GLU A 19 -12.99 1.94 4.31
C GLU A 19 -11.46 1.85 4.54
N ASN A 20 -10.94 0.73 5.06
CA ASN A 20 -9.49 0.53 5.21
C ASN A 20 -8.77 0.46 3.86
N TYR A 21 -9.44 -0.06 2.82
CA TYR A 21 -8.90 -0.07 1.46
C TYR A 21 -8.89 1.31 0.80
N GLY A 22 -9.62 2.29 1.35
CA GLY A 22 -9.63 3.67 0.90
C GLY A 22 -9.89 3.87 -0.58
N ARG A 23 -10.79 3.08 -1.19
CA ARG A 23 -11.03 3.11 -2.64
C ARG A 23 -11.46 4.47 -3.17
N HIS A 24 -12.07 5.30 -2.35
CA HIS A 24 -12.37 6.70 -2.70
C HIS A 24 -11.09 7.56 -2.80
N VAL A 25 -10.06 7.26 -1.99
CA VAL A 25 -8.74 7.90 -2.08
C VAL A 25 -8.00 7.41 -3.32
N VAL A 26 -7.99 6.08 -3.55
CA VAL A 26 -7.41 5.47 -4.76
C VAL A 26 -8.00 6.10 -6.01
N ARG A 27 -9.35 6.21 -6.11
CA ARG A 27 -10.01 6.90 -7.22
C ARG A 27 -9.56 8.36 -7.37
N SER A 28 -9.51 9.10 -6.27
CA SER A 28 -9.08 10.50 -6.30
C SER A 28 -7.63 10.66 -6.80
N PHE A 29 -6.75 9.73 -6.42
CA PHE A 29 -5.36 9.75 -6.87
C PHE A 29 -5.25 9.33 -8.34
N LEU A 30 -5.98 8.31 -8.79
CA LEU A 30 -6.00 7.88 -10.19
C LEU A 30 -6.52 8.98 -11.12
N VAL A 31 -7.55 9.73 -10.70
CA VAL A 31 -8.04 10.91 -11.45
C VAL A 31 -6.93 11.97 -11.60
N ARG A 32 -6.09 12.17 -10.58
CA ARG A 32 -4.95 13.10 -10.67
C ARG A 32 -3.84 12.57 -11.60
N CYS A 33 -3.72 11.24 -11.72
CA CYS A 33 -2.72 10.62 -12.59
C CYS A 33 -3.11 10.63 -14.06
N ALA A 34 -4.40 10.73 -14.36
CA ALA A 34 -4.92 10.62 -15.72
C ALA A 34 -4.46 11.78 -16.62
N PRO A 35 -4.21 11.54 -17.93
CA PRO A 35 -4.27 10.24 -18.59
C PRO A 35 -3.04 9.36 -18.31
N TYR A 36 -3.22 8.04 -18.35
CA TYR A 36 -2.15 7.04 -18.24
C TYR A 36 -2.42 5.88 -19.22
N GLY A 37 -1.36 5.25 -19.73
CA GLY A 37 -1.46 4.13 -20.68
C GLY A 37 -1.31 2.76 -20.03
N HIS A 38 -0.39 2.60 -19.08
CA HIS A 38 -0.09 1.32 -18.45
C HIS A 38 -0.14 1.41 -16.93
N VAL A 39 -1.00 0.59 -16.33
CA VAL A 39 -1.19 0.50 -14.87
C VAL A 39 -0.85 -0.91 -14.40
N LEU A 40 -0.13 -1.02 -13.29
CA LEU A 40 0.11 -2.27 -12.59
C LEU A 40 -0.46 -2.18 -11.17
N ASP A 41 -1.20 -3.21 -10.76
CA ASP A 41 -1.61 -3.41 -9.37
C ASP A 41 -0.83 -4.59 -8.77
N VAL A 42 -0.06 -4.31 -7.73
CA VAL A 42 0.82 -5.25 -7.03
C VAL A 42 0.08 -5.82 -5.84
N GLY A 43 -0.26 -7.11 -5.88
CA GLY A 43 -1.15 -7.75 -4.92
C GLY A 43 -2.61 -7.35 -5.18
N ALA A 44 -3.05 -7.48 -6.43
CA ALA A 44 -4.31 -6.93 -6.94
C ALA A 44 -5.59 -7.50 -6.29
N GLY A 45 -5.48 -8.59 -5.51
CA GLY A 45 -6.64 -9.24 -4.89
C GLY A 45 -7.71 -9.57 -5.93
N CYS A 46 -8.94 -9.15 -5.67
CA CYS A 46 -10.05 -9.36 -6.59
C CYS A 46 -10.19 -8.28 -7.70
N GLY A 47 -9.19 -7.40 -7.88
CA GLY A 47 -9.15 -6.42 -8.96
C GLY A 47 -9.95 -5.13 -8.75
N ASN A 48 -10.33 -4.83 -7.52
CA ASN A 48 -11.14 -3.63 -7.23
C ASN A 48 -10.44 -2.32 -7.61
N ASP A 49 -9.13 -2.21 -7.34
CA ASP A 49 -8.37 -0.99 -7.64
C ASP A 49 -8.07 -0.88 -9.14
N LEU A 50 -7.86 -2.02 -9.84
CA LEU A 50 -7.79 -2.06 -11.31
C LEU A 50 -9.11 -1.69 -12.00
N ALA A 51 -10.24 -2.12 -11.42
CA ALA A 51 -11.55 -1.72 -11.92
C ALA A 51 -11.74 -0.19 -11.83
N ILE A 52 -11.27 0.43 -10.74
CA ILE A 52 -11.26 1.89 -10.59
C ILE A 52 -10.32 2.53 -11.62
N ALA A 53 -9.13 1.96 -11.84
CA ALA A 53 -8.17 2.49 -12.82
C ALA A 53 -8.74 2.46 -14.25
N ARG A 54 -9.38 1.35 -14.62
CA ARG A 54 -10.05 1.20 -15.94
C ARG A 54 -11.25 2.13 -16.09
N ASP A 55 -12.01 2.37 -15.01
CA ASP A 55 -13.13 3.31 -15.05
C ASP A 55 -12.67 4.77 -15.22
N VAL A 56 -11.56 5.15 -14.59
CA VAL A 56 -10.97 6.50 -14.72
C VAL A 56 -10.33 6.72 -16.10
N CYS A 57 -9.65 5.71 -16.64
CA CYS A 57 -8.98 5.77 -17.92
C CYS A 57 -9.26 4.49 -18.74
N PRO A 58 -10.37 4.42 -19.49
CA PRO A 58 -10.81 3.20 -20.18
C PRO A 58 -9.82 2.64 -21.21
N GLU A 59 -8.98 3.48 -21.79
CA GLU A 59 -7.96 3.08 -22.77
C GLU A 59 -6.69 2.53 -22.12
N ALA A 60 -6.57 2.59 -20.80
CA ALA A 60 -5.39 2.09 -20.10
C ALA A 60 -5.31 0.57 -20.10
N VAL A 61 -4.12 0.05 -20.35
CA VAL A 61 -3.81 -1.37 -20.17
C VAL A 61 -3.51 -1.62 -18.71
N CYS A 62 -4.40 -2.37 -18.06
CA CYS A 62 -4.30 -2.69 -16.62
C CYS A 62 -3.73 -4.09 -16.44
N HIS A 63 -2.62 -4.20 -15.71
CA HIS A 63 -1.93 -5.45 -15.39
C HIS A 63 -2.06 -5.76 -13.90
N ALA A 64 -2.11 -7.04 -13.55
CA ALA A 64 -2.14 -7.52 -12.17
C ALA A 64 -0.93 -8.39 -11.85
N ILE A 65 -0.42 -8.26 -10.63
CA ILE A 65 0.39 -9.29 -9.97
C ILE A 65 -0.42 -9.82 -8.80
N GLU A 66 -0.74 -11.13 -8.83
CA GLU A 66 -1.52 -11.79 -7.79
C GLU A 66 -1.12 -13.28 -7.72
N CYS A 67 -0.71 -13.75 -6.54
CA CYS A 67 -0.24 -15.13 -6.37
C CYS A 67 -1.33 -16.09 -5.87
N PHE A 68 -2.42 -15.57 -5.30
CA PHE A 68 -3.48 -16.42 -4.78
C PHE A 68 -4.41 -16.91 -5.91
N PRO A 69 -4.49 -18.22 -6.20
CA PRO A 69 -5.13 -18.74 -7.43
C PRO A 69 -6.59 -18.30 -7.60
N ARG A 70 -7.36 -18.21 -6.50
CA ARG A 70 -8.76 -17.79 -6.54
C ARG A 70 -8.91 -16.33 -6.99
N ASN A 71 -8.02 -15.46 -6.53
CA ASN A 71 -8.02 -14.05 -6.90
C ASN A 71 -7.53 -13.88 -8.34
N ALA A 72 -6.48 -14.61 -8.73
CA ALA A 72 -5.97 -14.61 -10.10
C ALA A 72 -7.08 -15.00 -11.11
N ALA A 73 -7.81 -16.08 -10.84
CA ALA A 73 -8.95 -16.47 -11.67
C ALA A 73 -10.07 -15.41 -11.72
N ALA A 74 -10.33 -14.72 -10.61
CA ALA A 74 -11.32 -13.63 -10.57
C ALA A 74 -10.89 -12.42 -11.41
N LEU A 75 -9.60 -12.11 -11.44
CA LEU A 75 -9.01 -11.05 -12.27
C LEU A 75 -9.06 -11.42 -13.76
N GLU A 76 -8.68 -12.64 -14.12
CA GLU A 76 -8.75 -13.16 -15.50
C GLU A 76 -10.19 -13.12 -16.04
N ASN A 77 -11.18 -13.52 -15.23
CA ASN A 77 -12.60 -13.44 -15.58
C ASN A 77 -13.08 -12.01 -15.82
N GLN A 78 -12.42 -11.00 -15.23
CA GLN A 78 -12.68 -9.59 -15.48
C GLN A 78 -11.89 -9.02 -16.68
N GLY A 79 -11.08 -9.88 -17.33
CA GLY A 79 -10.27 -9.51 -18.49
C GLY A 79 -8.97 -8.76 -18.13
N PHE A 80 -8.48 -8.88 -16.91
CA PHE A 80 -7.17 -8.35 -16.53
C PHE A 80 -6.08 -9.39 -16.78
N PRO A 81 -4.98 -9.04 -17.49
CA PRO A 81 -3.78 -9.87 -17.54
C PRO A 81 -3.17 -10.04 -16.16
N VAL A 82 -2.97 -11.31 -15.73
CA VAL A 82 -2.43 -11.64 -14.41
C VAL A 82 -1.07 -12.30 -14.53
N ASN A 83 -0.12 -11.82 -13.73
CA ASN A 83 1.17 -12.45 -13.52
C ASN A 83 1.19 -13.07 -12.12
N SER A 84 1.19 -14.42 -12.06
CA SER A 84 1.30 -15.12 -10.78
C SER A 84 2.77 -15.34 -10.46
N LEU A 85 3.29 -14.58 -9.48
CA LEU A 85 4.69 -14.62 -9.07
C LEU A 85 4.84 -14.33 -7.57
N ASN A 86 5.99 -14.67 -7.02
CA ASN A 86 6.33 -14.33 -5.65
C ASN A 86 6.97 -12.94 -5.59
N LEU A 87 6.24 -11.96 -5.05
CA LEU A 87 6.67 -10.57 -4.92
C LEU A 87 8.00 -10.40 -4.19
N GLU A 88 8.35 -11.34 -3.30
CA GLU A 88 9.52 -11.22 -2.43
C GLU A 88 10.84 -11.69 -3.07
N ARG A 89 10.79 -12.31 -4.27
CA ARG A 89 11.99 -12.85 -4.92
C ARG A 89 11.98 -12.80 -6.44
N ASP A 90 10.78 -12.85 -7.05
CA ASP A 90 10.68 -12.93 -8.50
C ASP A 90 10.77 -11.53 -9.11
N ARG A 91 11.45 -11.44 -10.25
CA ARG A 91 11.49 -10.20 -11.02
C ARG A 91 10.12 -9.95 -11.65
N PHE A 92 9.66 -8.71 -11.62
CA PHE A 92 8.43 -8.33 -12.30
C PHE A 92 8.63 -8.46 -13.82
N PRO A 93 7.68 -9.07 -14.55
CA PRO A 93 7.79 -9.34 -15.99
C PRO A 93 7.51 -8.09 -16.84
N PHE A 94 8.10 -6.98 -16.44
CA PHE A 94 7.98 -5.67 -17.09
C PHE A 94 9.38 -5.11 -17.35
N GLU A 95 9.51 -4.42 -18.49
CA GLU A 95 10.72 -3.70 -18.83
C GLU A 95 10.94 -2.51 -17.88
N ASP A 96 12.17 -2.00 -17.87
CA ASP A 96 12.52 -0.81 -17.10
C ASP A 96 11.77 0.40 -17.64
N ALA A 97 11.21 1.21 -16.74
CA ALA A 97 10.52 2.46 -17.05
C ALA A 97 9.41 2.31 -18.11
N CYS A 98 8.58 1.25 -18.02
CA CYS A 98 7.48 1.00 -18.96
C CYS A 98 6.07 1.33 -18.41
N LEU A 99 5.91 1.46 -17.09
CA LEU A 99 4.62 1.69 -16.44
C LEU A 99 4.41 3.16 -16.09
N ASP A 100 3.19 3.65 -16.29
CA ASP A 100 2.79 5.02 -15.94
C ASP A 100 2.32 5.14 -14.49
N VAL A 101 1.59 4.14 -14.01
CA VAL A 101 1.07 4.07 -12.65
C VAL A 101 1.30 2.68 -12.06
N ILE A 102 1.77 2.62 -10.83
CA ILE A 102 1.81 1.39 -10.03
C ILE A 102 0.99 1.61 -8.77
N ILE A 103 0.10 0.66 -8.48
CA ILE A 103 -0.71 0.61 -7.26
C ILE A 103 -0.14 -0.49 -6.37
N ALA A 104 0.00 -0.22 -5.07
CA ALA A 104 0.32 -1.20 -4.05
C ALA A 104 -0.52 -0.86 -2.81
N ASN A 105 -1.74 -1.41 -2.76
CA ASN A 105 -2.72 -1.10 -1.74
C ASN A 105 -2.96 -2.26 -0.79
N GLN A 106 -2.63 -2.10 0.49
CA GLN A 106 -2.77 -3.12 1.56
C GLN A 106 -2.01 -4.42 1.23
N ILE A 107 -0.78 -4.30 0.72
CA ILE A 107 0.08 -5.43 0.39
C ILE A 107 1.44 -5.38 1.10
N LEU A 108 2.05 -4.20 1.25
CA LEU A 108 3.41 -4.08 1.76
C LEU A 108 3.55 -4.52 3.22
N GLU A 109 2.50 -4.40 4.02
CA GLU A 109 2.46 -4.86 5.42
C GLU A 109 2.57 -6.38 5.57
N HIS A 110 2.26 -7.14 4.51
CA HIS A 110 2.32 -8.59 4.47
C HIS A 110 3.67 -9.13 3.98
N THR A 111 4.57 -8.26 3.54
CA THR A 111 5.81 -8.65 2.86
C THR A 111 7.05 -8.44 3.74
N LYS A 112 8.02 -9.36 3.65
CA LYS A 112 9.31 -9.29 4.35
C LYS A 112 10.34 -8.52 3.53
N GLU A 113 10.36 -8.71 2.21
CA GLU A 113 11.38 -8.19 1.29
C GLU A 113 11.00 -6.82 0.71
N LEU A 114 10.79 -5.82 1.59
CA LEU A 114 10.37 -4.47 1.21
C LEU A 114 11.35 -3.80 0.23
N PHE A 115 12.66 -4.01 0.42
CA PHE A 115 13.70 -3.44 -0.47
C PHE A 115 13.57 -3.99 -1.89
N TRP A 116 13.34 -5.30 -2.03
CA TRP A 116 13.16 -5.94 -3.33
C TRP A 116 11.91 -5.47 -4.05
N ILE A 117 10.78 -5.44 -3.36
CA ILE A 117 9.49 -5.06 -3.95
C ILE A 117 9.51 -3.61 -4.41
N LEU A 118 10.03 -2.68 -3.57
CA LEU A 118 10.18 -1.29 -3.96
C LEU A 118 11.23 -1.08 -5.04
N HIS A 119 12.29 -1.93 -5.10
CA HIS A 119 13.23 -1.97 -6.22
C HIS A 119 12.51 -2.26 -7.53
N GLU A 120 11.75 -3.34 -7.60
CA GLU A 120 11.07 -3.74 -8.82
C GLU A 120 10.00 -2.72 -9.25
N MET A 121 9.22 -2.19 -8.31
CA MET A 121 8.28 -1.10 -8.61
C MET A 121 9.01 0.14 -9.14
N SER A 122 10.12 0.52 -8.51
CA SER A 122 10.91 1.69 -8.95
C SER A 122 11.56 1.46 -10.31
N ARG A 123 11.98 0.24 -10.61
CA ARG A 123 12.57 -0.15 -11.90
C ARG A 123 11.54 -0.02 -13.04
N CYS A 124 10.36 -0.62 -12.84
CA CYS A 124 9.32 -0.67 -13.86
C CYS A 124 8.61 0.68 -14.08
N LEU A 125 8.59 1.57 -13.08
CA LEU A 125 7.91 2.85 -13.17
C LEU A 125 8.70 3.85 -14.02
N LYS A 126 8.04 4.54 -14.94
CA LYS A 126 8.62 5.64 -15.73
C LYS A 126 9.06 6.80 -14.85
N VAL A 127 10.04 7.57 -15.30
CA VAL A 127 10.27 8.93 -14.78
C VAL A 127 9.03 9.77 -15.10
N GLY A 128 8.51 10.48 -14.10
CA GLY A 128 7.21 11.16 -14.20
C GLY A 128 6.00 10.28 -13.88
N GLY A 129 6.18 8.94 -13.82
CA GLY A 129 5.14 7.99 -13.40
C GLY A 129 4.78 8.12 -11.91
N ARG A 130 3.66 7.55 -11.52
CA ARG A 130 3.12 7.64 -10.16
C ARG A 130 3.07 6.29 -9.46
N LEU A 131 3.54 6.27 -8.24
CA LEU A 131 3.43 5.14 -7.32
C LEU A 131 2.39 5.48 -6.26
N LEU A 132 1.27 4.75 -6.26
CA LEU A 132 0.20 4.85 -5.28
C LEU A 132 0.40 3.75 -4.25
N ILE A 133 0.63 4.11 -3.00
CA ILE A 133 0.78 3.16 -1.89
C ILE A 133 -0.29 3.42 -0.85
N GLY A 134 -1.01 2.37 -0.47
CA GLY A 134 -1.93 2.35 0.66
C GLY A 134 -1.49 1.33 1.69
N VAL A 135 -1.33 1.74 2.95
CA VAL A 135 -0.88 0.87 4.05
C VAL A 135 -1.62 1.17 5.34
N PRO A 136 -1.76 0.18 6.26
CA PRO A 136 -2.25 0.42 7.60
C PRO A 136 -1.28 1.32 8.38
N ASN A 137 -1.83 2.25 9.15
CA ASN A 137 -1.06 3.24 9.91
C ASN A 137 -0.87 2.80 11.37
N VAL A 138 0.35 2.42 11.74
CA VAL A 138 0.67 2.12 13.15
C VAL A 138 0.47 3.33 14.07
N ALA A 139 0.63 4.54 13.55
CA ALA A 139 0.47 5.80 14.26
C ALA A 139 -0.99 6.35 14.23
N ALA A 140 -1.98 5.52 13.84
CA ALA A 140 -3.40 5.91 13.86
C ALA A 140 -3.85 6.34 15.27
N PHE A 141 -4.87 7.21 15.33
CA PHE A 141 -5.37 7.78 16.58
C PHE A 141 -5.63 6.71 17.66
N HIS A 142 -6.40 5.68 17.33
CA HIS A 142 -6.72 4.61 18.30
C HIS A 142 -5.49 3.81 18.72
N ASN A 143 -4.49 3.64 17.85
CA ASN A 143 -3.24 2.95 18.19
C ASN A 143 -2.40 3.74 19.19
N ARG A 144 -2.39 5.06 19.10
CA ARG A 144 -1.75 5.93 20.12
C ARG A 144 -2.38 5.74 21.49
N ILE A 145 -3.70 5.61 21.54
CA ILE A 145 -4.43 5.32 22.77
C ILE A 145 -4.08 3.92 23.29
N LEU A 146 -4.05 2.90 22.42
CA LEU A 146 -3.65 1.55 22.80
C LEU A 146 -2.24 1.51 23.40
N LEU A 147 -1.29 2.20 22.77
CA LEU A 147 0.10 2.32 23.27
C LEU A 147 0.17 3.03 24.63
N LEU A 148 -0.63 4.07 24.85
CA LEU A 148 -0.70 4.77 26.14
C LEU A 148 -1.12 3.82 27.28
N PHE A 149 -1.95 2.82 26.98
CA PHE A 149 -2.35 1.77 27.93
C PHE A 149 -1.49 0.49 27.85
N GLY A 150 -0.29 0.56 27.27
CA GLY A 150 0.66 -0.56 27.17
C GLY A 150 0.17 -1.71 26.29
N ARG A 151 -0.71 -1.44 25.32
CA ARG A 151 -1.23 -2.43 24.36
C ARG A 151 -0.60 -2.23 22.99
N HIS A 152 -0.37 -3.34 22.28
CA HIS A 152 0.09 -3.27 20.90
C HIS A 152 -0.92 -2.55 19.98
N PRO A 153 -0.41 -1.78 19.00
CA PRO A 153 -1.25 -1.29 17.89
C PRO A 153 -2.01 -2.43 17.22
N SER A 154 -3.19 -2.13 16.70
CA SER A 154 -4.07 -3.15 16.09
C SER A 154 -3.41 -3.91 14.94
N GLN A 155 -2.49 -3.26 14.21
CA GLN A 155 -1.74 -3.82 13.09
C GLN A 155 -0.48 -4.60 13.50
N ALA A 156 0.02 -4.39 14.73
CA ALA A 156 1.28 -4.98 15.23
C ALA A 156 1.05 -6.10 16.24
N LYS A 157 -0.09 -6.77 16.18
CA LYS A 157 -0.38 -7.89 17.09
C LYS A 157 0.45 -9.11 16.71
N SER A 158 0.92 -9.87 17.73
CA SER A 158 1.73 -11.08 17.53
C SER A 158 1.02 -12.14 16.66
N CYS A 159 -0.32 -12.26 16.78
CA CYS A 159 -1.14 -13.12 15.92
C CYS A 159 -1.75 -12.28 14.79
N SER A 160 -0.93 -11.81 13.87
CA SER A 160 -1.32 -11.04 12.69
C SER A 160 -0.54 -11.50 11.46
N ALA A 161 -1.14 -11.37 10.29
CA ALA A 161 -0.43 -11.55 9.02
C ALA A 161 0.45 -10.34 8.66
N HIS A 162 0.34 -9.24 9.38
CA HIS A 162 1.18 -8.06 9.16
C HIS A 162 2.56 -8.29 9.78
N VAL A 163 3.58 -8.29 8.95
CA VAL A 163 4.99 -8.44 9.36
C VAL A 163 5.72 -7.10 9.42
N ARG A 164 5.13 -6.05 8.83
CA ARG A 164 5.64 -4.69 8.84
C ARG A 164 4.60 -3.69 9.31
N CYS A 165 5.10 -2.62 9.92
CA CYS A 165 4.29 -1.49 10.39
C CYS A 165 4.78 -0.22 9.68
N PHE A 166 3.82 0.61 9.27
CA PHE A 166 4.11 1.85 8.56
C PHE A 166 3.55 3.06 9.30
N SER A 167 4.29 4.15 9.24
CA SER A 167 3.80 5.49 9.54
C SER A 167 4.19 6.44 8.42
N ARG A 168 3.57 7.62 8.36
CA ARG A 168 3.85 8.58 7.30
C ARG A 168 5.33 8.96 7.23
N ASN A 169 5.91 9.36 8.33
CA ASN A 169 7.27 9.90 8.34
C ASN A 169 8.30 8.80 8.12
N ASP A 170 8.14 7.65 8.80
CA ASP A 170 9.04 6.52 8.65
C ASP A 170 9.11 6.02 7.19
N PHE A 171 7.97 5.91 6.51
CA PHE A 171 7.95 5.48 5.12
C PHE A 171 8.60 6.49 4.17
N LEU A 172 8.38 7.79 4.39
CA LEU A 172 9.02 8.84 3.58
C LEU A 172 10.53 8.92 3.86
N ASP A 173 10.95 8.75 5.11
CA ASP A 173 12.36 8.68 5.49
C ASP A 173 13.05 7.46 4.86
N PHE A 174 12.37 6.31 4.86
CA PHE A 174 12.86 5.11 4.17
C PHE A 174 13.11 5.38 2.68
N LEU A 175 12.15 5.94 1.97
CA LEU A 175 12.31 6.28 0.55
C LEU A 175 13.42 7.32 0.33
N GLY A 176 13.48 8.36 1.17
CA GLY A 176 14.49 9.40 1.09
C GLY A 176 15.91 8.89 1.31
N ARG A 177 16.09 7.87 2.15
CA ARG A 177 17.40 7.23 2.40
C ARG A 177 17.77 6.24 1.30
N THR A 178 16.83 5.43 0.85
CA THR A 178 17.10 4.32 -0.09
C THR A 178 17.13 4.77 -1.54
N PHE A 179 16.40 5.84 -1.87
CA PHE A 179 16.38 6.45 -3.21
C PHE A 179 16.35 7.98 -3.09
N PRO A 180 17.46 8.62 -2.70
CA PRO A 180 17.55 10.07 -2.49
C PRO A 180 17.11 10.85 -3.73
N GLY A 181 16.14 11.77 -3.58
CA GLY A 181 15.59 12.56 -4.68
C GLY A 181 14.81 11.77 -5.74
N GLY A 182 14.57 10.48 -5.51
CA GLY A 182 13.89 9.60 -6.46
C GLY A 182 12.38 9.84 -6.56
N TYR A 183 11.76 10.24 -5.46
CA TYR A 183 10.31 10.48 -5.39
C TYR A 183 9.97 11.84 -4.79
N ASP A 184 8.93 12.49 -5.34
CA ASP A 184 8.22 13.59 -4.68
C ASP A 184 6.87 13.10 -4.16
N LEU A 185 6.47 13.55 -2.98
CA LEU A 185 5.12 13.33 -2.47
C LEU A 185 4.14 14.33 -3.11
N GLU A 186 3.36 13.89 -4.11
CA GLU A 186 2.36 14.73 -4.78
C GLU A 186 1.07 14.87 -3.98
N ALA A 187 0.68 13.81 -3.25
CA ALA A 187 -0.48 13.83 -2.38
C ALA A 187 -0.34 12.82 -1.23
N PHE A 188 -0.97 13.16 -0.11
CA PHE A 188 -1.08 12.30 1.05
C PHE A 188 -2.52 12.36 1.57
N ALA A 189 -3.13 11.21 1.87
CA ALA A 189 -4.49 11.13 2.36
C ALA A 189 -4.64 10.04 3.41
N GLY A 190 -5.72 10.09 4.17
CA GLY A 190 -6.11 9.06 5.11
C GLY A 190 -7.46 8.46 4.73
N SER A 191 -7.70 7.23 5.15
CA SER A 191 -9.00 6.60 5.08
C SER A 191 -9.31 5.88 6.38
N ASN A 192 -10.60 5.88 6.74
CA ASN A 192 -11.12 5.37 8.00
C ASN A 192 -10.51 6.07 9.24
N PHE A 193 -11.29 6.18 10.29
CA PHE A 193 -10.86 6.81 11.54
C PHE A 193 -11.51 6.09 12.72
N TYR A 194 -10.81 5.11 13.23
CA TYR A 194 -11.31 4.25 14.30
C TYR A 194 -11.45 5.00 15.63
N PRO A 195 -12.52 4.77 16.42
CA PRO A 195 -13.60 3.79 16.22
C PRO A 195 -14.90 4.40 15.63
N PHE A 196 -14.81 5.44 14.82
CA PHE A 196 -15.97 6.18 14.37
C PHE A 196 -16.64 5.55 13.14
N PRO A 197 -17.98 5.72 12.99
CA PRO A 197 -18.68 5.31 11.78
C PRO A 197 -18.26 6.17 10.57
N LYS A 198 -18.47 5.66 9.37
CA LYS A 198 -18.02 6.24 8.09
C LYS A 198 -18.35 7.74 7.92
N CYS A 199 -19.53 8.17 8.35
CA CYS A 199 -19.96 9.57 8.25
C CYS A 199 -19.08 10.54 9.06
N ILE A 200 -18.47 10.07 10.14
CA ILE A 200 -17.51 10.82 10.98
C ILE A 200 -16.07 10.48 10.59
N ALA A 201 -15.78 9.23 10.31
CA ALA A 201 -14.45 8.74 10.01
C ALA A 201 -13.86 9.40 8.75
N ARG A 202 -14.64 9.59 7.68
CA ARG A 202 -14.18 10.22 6.44
C ARG A 202 -13.77 11.69 6.62
N PRO A 203 -14.59 12.58 7.20
CA PRO A 203 -14.17 13.95 7.49
C PRO A 203 -12.93 14.02 8.39
N LEU A 204 -12.88 13.20 9.45
CA LEU A 204 -11.72 13.16 10.34
C LEU A 204 -10.45 12.68 9.60
N ALA A 205 -10.55 11.64 8.78
CA ALA A 205 -9.43 11.14 8.00
C ALA A 205 -8.94 12.17 6.95
N ALA A 206 -9.85 12.96 6.39
CA ALA A 206 -9.49 14.04 5.47
C ALA A 206 -8.79 15.20 6.19
N PHE A 207 -9.22 15.55 7.40
CA PHE A 207 -8.65 16.65 8.17
C PHE A 207 -7.35 16.26 8.91
N LEU A 208 -7.27 15.04 9.43
CA LEU A 208 -6.15 14.48 10.18
C LEU A 208 -5.60 13.20 9.53
N PRO A 209 -5.14 13.23 8.27
CA PRO A 209 -4.80 12.02 7.52
C PRO A 209 -3.70 11.18 8.17
N SER A 210 -2.74 11.80 8.86
CA SER A 210 -1.68 11.07 9.58
C SER A 210 -2.16 10.32 10.83
N MET A 211 -3.41 10.56 11.26
CA MET A 211 -4.05 9.85 12.38
C MET A 211 -5.12 8.84 11.90
N ALA A 212 -5.36 8.76 10.61
CA ALA A 212 -6.30 7.80 10.02
C ALA A 212 -5.81 6.37 10.17
N GLN A 213 -6.73 5.41 10.08
CA GLN A 213 -6.46 3.97 10.17
C GLN A 213 -5.57 3.47 9.03
N SER A 214 -5.84 3.92 7.81
CA SER A 214 -5.00 3.66 6.64
C SER A 214 -4.52 4.99 6.05
N ILE A 215 -3.29 4.97 5.56
CA ILE A 215 -2.63 6.13 4.95
C ILE A 215 -2.24 5.81 3.52
N PHE A 216 -2.35 6.83 2.67
CA PHE A 216 -2.15 6.72 1.24
C PHE A 216 -1.17 7.77 0.76
N PHE A 217 -0.23 7.32 -0.07
CA PHE A 217 0.80 8.15 -0.69
C PHE A 217 0.63 8.13 -2.19
N LEU A 218 0.60 9.29 -2.82
CA LEU A 218 0.81 9.43 -4.25
C LEU A 218 2.19 10.03 -4.47
N LEU A 219 3.09 9.21 -4.98
CA LEU A 219 4.49 9.53 -5.17
C LEU A 219 4.79 9.66 -6.66
N ARG A 220 5.43 10.76 -7.07
CA ARG A 220 5.89 10.93 -8.44
C ARG A 220 7.37 10.59 -8.52
N LYS A 221 7.74 9.69 -9.44
CA LYS A 221 9.14 9.37 -9.71
C LYS A 221 9.81 10.52 -10.47
N LYS A 222 10.91 11.05 -9.94
CA LYS A 222 11.63 12.21 -10.50
C LYS A 222 12.81 11.85 -11.36
N THR A 223 13.52 10.80 -10.99
CA THR A 223 14.81 10.46 -11.59
C THR A 223 14.84 9.03 -12.05
N GLY A 224 15.76 8.71 -12.98
CA GLY A 224 16.04 7.34 -13.38
C GLY A 224 16.47 6.50 -12.17
N TYR A 225 16.00 5.25 -12.12
CA TYR A 225 16.32 4.32 -11.05
C TYR A 225 17.48 3.41 -11.47
N THR A 226 18.48 3.25 -10.60
CA THR A 226 19.73 2.50 -10.88
C THR A 226 20.04 1.41 -9.85
N GLY A 227 19.03 0.95 -9.08
CA GLY A 227 19.20 -0.12 -8.10
C GLY A 227 19.51 0.34 -6.68
N SER A 228 19.44 1.64 -6.38
CA SER A 228 19.84 2.20 -5.09
C SER A 228 19.12 1.60 -3.88
N ILE A 229 17.84 1.17 -4.04
CA ILE A 229 17.03 0.61 -2.95
C ILE A 229 17.61 -0.74 -2.48
N VAL A 230 17.88 -1.68 -3.40
CA VAL A 230 18.45 -3.00 -3.03
C VAL A 230 19.92 -2.91 -2.65
N ASP A 231 20.63 -1.89 -3.11
CA ASP A 231 22.02 -1.65 -2.74
C ASP A 231 22.15 -1.04 -1.33
N TYR A 232 21.10 -0.38 -0.84
CA TYR A 232 21.16 0.33 0.44
C TYR A 232 21.57 -0.57 1.61
N PRO A 233 20.93 -1.72 1.87
CA PRO A 233 21.32 -2.60 2.98
C PRO A 233 22.69 -3.26 2.78
N ARG A 234 23.23 -3.30 1.56
CA ARG A 234 24.58 -3.79 1.29
C ARG A 234 25.64 -2.74 1.61
N LYS A 235 25.32 -1.46 1.40
CA LYS A 235 26.25 -0.33 1.61
C LYS A 235 26.24 0.19 3.04
N TYR A 236 25.10 0.10 3.72
CA TYR A 236 24.90 0.65 5.05
C TYR A 236 24.50 -0.46 6.01
N PRO A 237 25.21 -0.64 7.15
CA PRO A 237 24.84 -1.64 8.15
C PRO A 237 23.47 -1.28 8.71
N LEU A 238 22.57 -2.24 8.67
CA LEU A 238 21.30 -2.19 9.38
C LEU A 238 21.52 -2.67 10.82
N GLU A 239 20.59 -2.40 11.72
CA GLU A 239 20.66 -2.80 13.13
C GLU A 239 20.87 -4.30 13.31
N THR A 240 20.41 -5.11 12.36
CA THR A 240 20.61 -6.55 12.31
C THR A 240 21.00 -6.98 10.89
N ASN A 241 21.80 -8.05 10.77
CA ASN A 241 22.23 -8.60 9.48
C ASN A 241 21.35 -9.74 8.98
N PHE A 242 20.14 -9.93 9.53
CA PHE A 242 19.25 -11.03 9.16
C PHE A 242 18.84 -11.04 7.68
N TRP A 243 18.83 -9.89 7.03
CA TRP A 243 18.51 -9.76 5.61
C TRP A 243 19.60 -10.37 4.69
N LEU A 244 20.79 -10.61 5.23
CA LEU A 244 21.87 -11.31 4.51
C LEU A 244 21.64 -12.83 4.42
N GLY A 245 20.60 -13.34 5.11
CA GLY A 245 19.99 -14.66 5.05
C GLY A 245 20.89 -15.83 5.10
#